data_0fda65855c2b33d0cc369d0ab98f35b6
#
_entry.id   0fda65855c2b33d0cc369d0ab98f35b6
#
_cell.length_a   1.000
_cell.length_b   1.000
_cell.length_c   1.000
_cell.angle_alpha   90.00
_cell.angle_beta   90.00
_cell.angle_gamma   90.00
#
_symmetry.space_group_name_H-M   'P 1'
#
loop_
_entity.id
_entity.type
_entity.pdbx_description
1 polymer ?
#
loop_
_entity_poly.entity_id
_entity_poly.type
_entity_poly.pdbx_seq_one_letter_code
_entity_poly.pdbx_strand_id
1 'polypeptide(L)'
;MIQRKQTLWLLLATVAAVLTFLYPFSTGIEKVDNTTMERTVEINAAENLFLILLTIASVVISTVAIFLFKNRGQQKMLCIIGLLISLGICALDISLTLKLVKYVPALWALLPFIIVISYFLAYRGIRSDEKLVKSLDKLR
;
A
#
# COMPACT_ATOMS: atom_id res chain seq x y z
N MET A 1 -9.49 -1.08 24.40
CA MET A 1 -8.66 0.05 23.93
C MET A 1 -7.64 -0.31 22.84
N ILE A 2 -7.36 -1.58 22.59
CA ILE A 2 -6.33 -2.06 21.63
C ILE A 2 -6.80 -1.93 20.16
N GLN A 3 -8.11 -1.99 19.92
CA GLN A 3 -8.70 -1.84 18.57
C GLN A 3 -8.37 -0.51 17.86
N ARG A 4 -8.07 0.55 18.61
CA ARG A 4 -7.75 1.88 18.03
C ARG A 4 -6.41 1.87 17.28
N LYS A 5 -5.40 1.11 17.72
CA LYS A 5 -4.07 1.08 17.06
C LYS A 5 -4.13 0.43 15.68
N GLN A 6 -4.90 -0.66 15.53
CA GLN A 6 -5.08 -1.36 14.25
C GLN A 6 -5.79 -0.48 13.22
N THR A 7 -6.86 0.20 13.65
CA THR A 7 -7.60 1.13 12.81
C THR A 7 -6.73 2.29 12.34
N LEU A 8 -5.82 2.79 13.18
CA LEU A 8 -4.88 3.84 12.81
C LEU A 8 -3.91 3.38 11.71
N TRP A 9 -3.39 2.15 11.79
CA TRP A 9 -2.52 1.61 10.75
C TRP A 9 -3.25 1.39 9.42
N LEU A 10 -4.49 0.90 9.45
CA LEU A 10 -5.31 0.75 8.25
C LEU A 10 -5.69 2.10 7.65
N LEU A 11 -6.00 3.10 8.48
CA LEU A 11 -6.27 4.46 8.03
C LEU A 11 -5.02 5.08 7.38
N LEU A 12 -3.83 4.86 7.98
CA LEU A 12 -2.57 5.31 7.39
C LEU A 12 -2.33 4.67 6.02
N ALA A 13 -2.62 3.36 5.87
CA ALA A 13 -2.53 2.67 4.59
C ALA A 13 -3.48 3.28 3.55
N THR A 14 -4.73 3.59 3.93
CA THR A 14 -5.71 4.22 3.05
C THR A 14 -5.26 5.61 2.59
N VAL A 15 -4.83 6.45 3.53
CA VAL A 15 -4.34 7.80 3.23
C VAL A 15 -3.10 7.75 2.34
N ALA A 16 -2.13 6.89 2.66
CA ALA A 16 -0.93 6.71 1.84
C ALA A 16 -1.28 6.26 0.42
N ALA A 17 -2.22 5.30 0.26
CA ALA A 17 -2.66 4.83 -1.05
C ALA A 17 -3.38 5.93 -1.86
N VAL A 18 -4.15 6.81 -1.23
CA VAL A 18 -4.76 7.96 -1.91
C VAL A 18 -3.70 8.97 -2.33
N LEU A 19 -2.70 9.23 -1.49
CA LEU A 19 -1.62 10.17 -1.80
C LEU A 19 -0.78 9.72 -2.99
N THR A 20 -0.69 8.41 -3.28
CA THR A 20 0.03 7.90 -4.46
C THR A 20 -0.59 8.31 -5.79
N PHE A 21 -1.87 8.73 -5.81
CA PHE A 21 -2.48 9.33 -7.01
C PHE A 21 -2.14 10.82 -7.19
N LEU A 22 -1.85 11.51 -6.09
CA LEU A 22 -1.62 12.95 -6.09
C LEU A 22 -0.14 13.31 -6.30
N TYR A 23 0.74 12.44 -5.86
CA TYR A 23 2.17 12.71 -5.85
C TYR A 23 2.96 11.66 -6.64
N PRO A 24 3.91 12.08 -7.51
CA PRO A 24 4.73 11.17 -8.27
C PRO A 24 5.76 10.45 -7.37
N PHE A 25 5.96 9.16 -7.63
CA PHE A 25 6.99 8.34 -6.96
C PHE A 25 8.39 8.72 -7.46
N SER A 26 8.52 8.92 -8.76
CA SER A 26 9.77 9.26 -9.42
C SER A 26 9.51 10.13 -10.65
N THR A 27 10.49 10.95 -10.97
CA THR A 27 10.55 11.71 -12.21
C THR A 27 11.77 11.25 -12.99
N GLY A 28 11.64 11.13 -14.29
CA GLY A 28 12.75 10.66 -15.10
C GLY A 28 12.60 11.02 -16.57
N ILE A 29 13.60 10.61 -17.34
CA ILE A 29 13.67 10.82 -18.77
C ILE A 29 13.46 9.48 -19.45
N GLU A 30 12.42 9.42 -20.29
CA GLU A 30 12.16 8.31 -21.18
C GLU A 30 12.67 8.65 -22.60
N LYS A 31 13.37 7.69 -23.22
CA LYS A 31 13.70 7.80 -24.64
C LYS A 31 12.48 7.40 -25.45
N VAL A 32 11.96 8.33 -26.23
CA VAL A 32 10.95 8.02 -27.24
C VAL A 32 11.64 7.28 -28.38
N ASP A 33 11.12 6.09 -28.73
CA ASP A 33 11.64 5.23 -29.78
C ASP A 33 12.03 6.02 -31.04
N ASN A 34 13.31 5.85 -31.46
CA ASN A 34 13.91 6.36 -32.69
C ASN A 34 14.05 7.89 -32.86
N THR A 35 13.82 8.69 -31.85
CA THR A 35 14.11 10.14 -31.95
C THR A 35 14.97 10.57 -30.75
N THR A 36 15.89 11.52 -31.00
CA THR A 36 16.73 12.17 -29.98
C THR A 36 15.91 13.05 -28.99
N MET A 37 14.60 12.91 -29.00
CA MET A 37 13.72 13.68 -28.11
C MET A 37 13.62 13.01 -26.74
N GLU A 38 14.14 13.68 -25.73
CA GLU A 38 14.01 13.35 -24.33
C GLU A 38 12.68 13.88 -23.79
N ARG A 39 11.82 13.00 -23.31
CA ARG A 39 10.56 13.39 -22.63
C ARG A 39 10.71 13.20 -21.13
N THR A 40 10.42 14.24 -20.37
CA THR A 40 10.31 14.13 -18.92
C THR A 40 8.98 13.44 -18.58
N VAL A 41 9.05 12.34 -17.84
CA VAL A 41 7.89 11.55 -17.41
C VAL A 41 7.89 11.52 -15.88
N GLU A 42 6.70 11.75 -15.30
CA GLU A 42 6.45 11.61 -13.87
C GLU A 42 5.68 10.31 -13.66
N ILE A 43 6.22 9.40 -12.84
CA ILE A 43 5.56 8.13 -12.53
C ILE A 43 4.74 8.31 -11.25
N ASN A 44 3.43 8.22 -11.38
CA ASN A 44 2.48 8.19 -10.28
C ASN A 44 1.56 6.97 -10.41
N ALA A 45 0.69 6.75 -9.42
CA ALA A 45 -0.25 5.62 -9.46
C ALA A 45 -1.24 5.68 -10.64
N ALA A 46 -1.43 6.83 -11.29
CA ALA A 46 -2.33 7.01 -12.41
C ALA A 46 -1.69 6.72 -13.79
N GLU A 47 -0.37 6.54 -13.85
CA GLU A 47 0.36 6.36 -15.11
C GLU A 47 0.12 4.98 -15.74
N ASN A 48 -0.11 3.96 -14.95
CA ASN A 48 -0.28 2.60 -15.43
C ASN A 48 -1.61 1.99 -14.97
N LEU A 49 -2.37 1.38 -15.89
CA LEU A 49 -3.66 0.76 -15.60
C LEU A 49 -3.57 -0.29 -14.48
N PHE A 50 -2.52 -1.11 -14.47
CA PHE A 50 -2.32 -2.10 -13.41
C PHE A 50 -2.06 -1.45 -12.05
N LEU A 51 -1.30 -0.35 -12.04
CA LEU A 51 -1.03 0.41 -10.81
C LEU A 51 -2.33 1.04 -10.27
N ILE A 52 -3.14 1.63 -11.14
CA ILE A 52 -4.48 2.17 -10.80
C ILE A 52 -5.33 1.09 -10.13
N LEU A 53 -5.47 -0.07 -10.78
CA LEU A 53 -6.31 -1.16 -10.27
C LEU A 53 -5.83 -1.67 -8.91
N LEU A 54 -4.53 -1.89 -8.74
CA LEU A 54 -3.97 -2.35 -7.47
C LEU A 54 -4.11 -1.30 -6.37
N THR A 55 -3.92 -0.04 -6.69
CA THR A 55 -4.05 1.05 -5.71
C THR A 55 -5.50 1.24 -5.28
N ILE A 56 -6.46 1.21 -6.21
CA ILE A 56 -7.90 1.23 -5.88
C ILE A 56 -8.25 0.01 -5.02
N ALA A 57 -7.81 -1.19 -5.40
CA ALA A 57 -8.04 -2.40 -4.62
C ALA A 57 -7.47 -2.26 -3.18
N SER A 58 -6.28 -1.68 -3.03
CA SER A 58 -5.69 -1.42 -1.72
C SER A 58 -6.54 -0.46 -0.88
N VAL A 59 -7.04 0.64 -1.46
CA VAL A 59 -7.93 1.60 -0.78
C VAL A 59 -9.23 0.93 -0.35
N VAL A 60 -9.85 0.13 -1.22
CA VAL A 60 -11.09 -0.59 -0.90
C VAL A 60 -10.86 -1.59 0.24
N ILE A 61 -9.81 -2.40 0.14
CA ILE A 61 -9.49 -3.43 1.15
C ILE A 61 -9.20 -2.79 2.50
N SER A 62 -8.40 -1.72 2.56
CA SER A 62 -8.10 -1.04 3.83
C SER A 62 -9.36 -0.43 4.45
N THR A 63 -10.22 0.18 3.64
CA THR A 63 -11.49 0.77 4.09
C THR A 63 -12.43 -0.31 4.62
N VAL A 64 -12.63 -1.41 3.87
CA VAL A 64 -13.45 -2.53 4.31
C VAL A 64 -12.91 -3.16 5.59
N ALA A 65 -11.58 -3.32 5.70
CA ALA A 65 -10.94 -3.88 6.90
C ALA A 65 -11.15 -2.98 8.13
N ILE A 66 -11.26 -1.66 7.99
CA ILE A 66 -11.61 -0.75 9.08
C ILE A 66 -13.02 -1.03 9.61
N PHE A 67 -13.99 -1.24 8.71
CA PHE A 67 -15.38 -1.51 9.10
C PHE A 67 -15.60 -2.93 9.63
N LEU A 68 -14.77 -3.90 9.24
CA LEU A 68 -14.86 -5.28 9.71
C LEU A 68 -14.23 -5.53 11.10
N PHE A 69 -14.16 -4.52 11.96
CA PHE A 69 -13.55 -4.62 13.29
C PHE A 69 -14.19 -5.68 14.21
N LYS A 70 -15.45 -6.08 13.97
CA LYS A 70 -16.14 -7.14 14.72
C LYS A 70 -15.67 -8.54 14.32
N ASN A 71 -15.22 -8.74 13.09
CA ASN A 71 -14.86 -10.04 12.51
C ASN A 71 -13.34 -10.15 12.32
N ARG A 72 -12.61 -10.43 13.40
CA ARG A 72 -11.13 -10.46 13.43
C ARG A 72 -10.53 -11.44 12.42
N GLY A 73 -11.20 -12.57 12.16
CA GLY A 73 -10.75 -13.56 11.17
C GLY A 73 -10.73 -12.99 9.75
N GLN A 74 -11.82 -12.36 9.35
CA GLN A 74 -11.95 -11.71 8.02
C GLN A 74 -11.03 -10.51 7.91
N GLN A 75 -10.94 -9.67 8.94
CA GLN A 75 -10.03 -8.53 8.97
C GLN A 75 -8.56 -8.95 8.78
N LYS A 76 -8.14 -10.03 9.44
CA LYS A 76 -6.78 -10.60 9.28
C LYS A 76 -6.54 -11.07 7.85
N MET A 77 -7.52 -11.74 7.22
CA MET A 77 -7.43 -12.19 5.84
C MET A 77 -7.31 -11.01 4.88
N LEU A 78 -8.12 -9.97 5.06
CA LEU A 78 -8.04 -8.74 4.27
C LEU A 78 -6.69 -8.03 4.41
N CYS A 79 -6.10 -8.01 5.61
CA CYS A 79 -4.77 -7.45 5.81
C CYS A 79 -3.68 -8.22 5.06
N ILE A 80 -3.78 -9.57 4.97
CA ILE A 80 -2.85 -10.38 4.19
C ILE A 80 -3.01 -10.08 2.70
N ILE A 81 -4.24 -10.03 2.19
CA ILE A 81 -4.52 -9.68 0.79
C ILE A 81 -4.02 -8.27 0.49
N GLY A 82 -4.29 -7.30 1.36
CA GLY A 82 -3.80 -5.92 1.22
C GLY A 82 -2.27 -5.84 1.22
N LEU A 83 -1.60 -6.66 2.04
CA LEU A 83 -0.14 -6.75 2.06
C LEU A 83 0.40 -7.31 0.74
N LEU A 84 -0.19 -8.36 0.17
CA LEU A 84 0.21 -8.90 -1.12
C LEU A 84 0.02 -7.88 -2.25
N ILE A 85 -1.11 -7.17 -2.25
CA ILE A 85 -1.39 -6.09 -3.23
C ILE A 85 -0.38 -4.95 -3.09
N SER A 86 -0.05 -4.54 -1.87
CA SER A 86 0.92 -3.47 -1.63
C SER A 86 2.34 -3.85 -2.05
N LEU A 87 2.73 -5.12 -1.90
CA LEU A 87 3.98 -5.63 -2.47
C LEU A 87 3.96 -5.60 -4.00
N GLY A 88 2.82 -5.90 -4.63
CA GLY A 88 2.62 -5.76 -6.07
C GLY A 88 2.77 -4.31 -6.55
N ILE A 89 2.23 -3.35 -5.81
CA ILE A 89 2.40 -1.91 -6.09
C ILE A 89 3.89 -1.53 -6.04
N CYS A 90 4.62 -1.93 -4.98
CA CYS A 90 6.05 -1.67 -4.88
C CYS A 90 6.85 -2.30 -6.04
N ALA A 91 6.54 -3.53 -6.42
CA ALA A 91 7.23 -4.21 -7.50
C ALA A 91 6.99 -3.52 -8.86
N LEU A 92 5.77 -3.07 -9.13
CA LEU A 92 5.44 -2.32 -10.34
C LEU A 92 6.11 -0.94 -10.35
N ASP A 93 6.08 -0.20 -9.24
CA ASP A 93 6.73 1.09 -9.11
C ASP A 93 8.23 0.99 -9.40
N ILE A 94 8.91 0.03 -8.77
CA ILE A 94 10.33 -0.23 -9.03
C ILE A 94 10.56 -0.60 -10.50
N SER A 95 9.74 -1.47 -11.08
CA SER A 95 9.91 -1.92 -12.46
C SER A 95 9.70 -0.80 -13.48
N LEU A 96 8.77 0.12 -13.23
CA LEU A 96 8.53 1.29 -14.06
C LEU A 96 9.69 2.31 -13.94
N THR A 97 10.15 2.55 -12.71
CA THR A 97 11.27 3.45 -12.45
C THR A 97 12.56 2.97 -13.12
N LEU A 98 12.82 1.65 -13.13
CA LEU A 98 14.01 1.08 -13.78
C LEU A 98 13.99 1.18 -15.32
N LYS A 99 12.85 1.43 -15.95
CA LYS A 99 12.76 1.65 -17.39
C LYS A 99 13.23 3.06 -17.80
N LEU A 100 13.30 4.00 -16.86
CA LEU A 100 13.78 5.35 -17.13
C LEU A 100 15.29 5.37 -17.31
N VAL A 101 15.78 6.13 -18.26
CA VAL A 101 17.23 6.26 -18.57
C VAL A 101 17.96 7.04 -17.47
N LYS A 102 17.30 8.08 -16.98
CA LYS A 102 17.72 8.85 -15.80
C LYS A 102 16.51 9.03 -14.92
N TYR A 103 16.57 8.57 -13.70
CA TYR A 103 15.49 8.76 -12.73
C TYR A 103 16.00 9.51 -11.50
N VAL A 104 15.13 10.35 -10.96
CA VAL A 104 15.32 11.01 -9.68
C VAL A 104 14.17 10.52 -8.79
N PRO A 105 14.48 9.76 -7.72
CA PRO A 105 13.44 9.34 -6.79
C PRO A 105 12.87 10.57 -6.08
N ALA A 106 11.56 10.70 -6.11
CA ALA A 106 10.88 11.73 -5.33
C ALA A 106 10.78 11.30 -3.85
N LEU A 107 10.60 12.25 -2.96
CA LEU A 107 10.35 11.96 -1.55
C LEU A 107 9.13 11.03 -1.35
N TRP A 108 8.17 11.14 -2.25
CA TRP A 108 6.94 10.36 -2.26
C TRP A 108 7.10 8.89 -2.68
N ALA A 109 8.29 8.50 -3.18
CA ALA A 109 8.64 7.09 -3.42
C ALA A 109 8.58 6.23 -2.14
N LEU A 110 8.53 6.85 -0.96
CA LEU A 110 8.33 6.17 0.32
C LEU A 110 6.87 5.70 0.52
N LEU A 111 5.88 6.27 -0.18
CA LEU A 111 4.47 5.95 0.02
C LEU A 111 4.13 4.46 -0.16
N PRO A 112 4.56 3.77 -1.22
CA PRO A 112 4.32 2.34 -1.37
C PRO A 112 4.86 1.52 -0.21
N PHE A 113 6.04 1.86 0.31
CA PHE A 113 6.64 1.20 1.48
C PHE A 113 5.84 1.47 2.76
N ILE A 114 5.32 2.68 2.93
CA ILE A 114 4.44 3.04 4.06
C ILE A 114 3.17 2.19 4.02
N ILE A 115 2.59 1.94 2.86
CA ILE A 115 1.41 1.07 2.69
C ILE A 115 1.74 -0.35 3.15
N VAL A 116 2.86 -0.93 2.71
CA VAL A 116 3.30 -2.28 3.11
C VAL A 116 3.48 -2.37 4.62
N ILE A 117 4.22 -1.44 5.21
CA ILE A 117 4.47 -1.40 6.65
C ILE A 117 3.17 -1.26 7.43
N SER A 118 2.25 -0.43 6.97
CA SER A 118 0.96 -0.21 7.61
C SER A 118 0.10 -1.47 7.64
N TYR A 119 -0.01 -2.21 6.54
CA TYR A 119 -0.70 -3.51 6.51
C TYR A 119 -0.04 -4.55 7.40
N PHE A 120 1.29 -4.60 7.41
CA PHE A 120 2.04 -5.52 8.26
C PHE A 120 1.79 -5.23 9.77
N LEU A 121 1.84 -3.96 10.17
CA LEU A 121 1.60 -3.56 11.55
C LEU A 121 0.13 -3.77 11.96
N ALA A 122 -0.82 -3.51 11.05
CA ALA A 122 -2.23 -3.83 11.26
C ALA A 122 -2.42 -5.34 11.49
N TYR A 123 -1.87 -6.18 10.61
CA TYR A 123 -1.93 -7.64 10.75
C TYR A 123 -1.34 -8.12 12.08
N ARG A 124 -0.15 -7.63 12.45
CA ARG A 124 0.50 -7.97 13.72
C ARG A 124 -0.35 -7.57 14.92
N GLY A 125 -0.97 -6.40 14.85
CA GLY A 125 -1.88 -5.91 15.88
C GLY A 125 -3.09 -6.85 16.05
N ILE A 126 -3.78 -7.19 14.96
CA ILE A 126 -4.95 -8.09 14.97
C ILE A 126 -4.58 -9.46 15.56
N ARG A 127 -3.43 -10.02 15.15
CA ARG A 127 -2.96 -11.31 15.65
C ARG A 127 -2.63 -11.28 17.15
N SER A 128 -2.07 -10.18 17.63
CA SER A 128 -1.78 -10.00 19.07
C SER A 128 -3.07 -9.97 19.88
N ASP A 129 -4.09 -9.25 19.41
CA ASP A 129 -5.40 -9.17 20.08
C ASP A 129 -6.13 -10.51 20.08
N GLU A 130 -6.06 -11.26 18.99
CA GLU A 130 -6.65 -12.60 18.92
C GLU A 130 -6.05 -13.54 19.99
N LYS A 131 -4.73 -13.46 20.17
CA LYS A 131 -4.03 -14.25 21.22
C LYS A 131 -4.47 -13.87 22.62
N LEU A 132 -4.61 -12.57 22.89
CA LEU A 132 -5.05 -12.08 24.20
C LEU A 132 -6.46 -12.57 24.55
N VAL A 133 -7.40 -12.50 23.61
CA VAL A 133 -8.77 -12.98 23.83
C VAL A 133 -8.80 -14.48 24.08
N LYS A 134 -8.08 -15.26 23.25
CA LYS A 134 -8.00 -16.73 23.45
C LYS A 134 -7.36 -17.12 24.79
N SER A 135 -6.43 -16.32 25.33
CA SER A 135 -5.84 -16.59 26.64
C SER A 135 -6.83 -16.31 27.79
N LEU A 136 -7.68 -15.29 27.65
CA LEU A 136 -8.71 -14.96 28.62
C LEU A 136 -9.83 -16.00 28.62
N ASP A 137 -10.22 -16.52 27.46
CA ASP A 137 -11.23 -17.57 27.34
C ASP A 137 -10.78 -18.92 27.98
N LYS A 138 -9.46 -19.18 27.99
CA LYS A 138 -8.91 -20.37 28.67
C LYS A 138 -8.87 -20.30 30.20
N LEU A 139 -8.95 -19.09 30.74
CA LEU A 139 -8.91 -18.85 32.19
C LEU A 139 -10.33 -18.82 32.83
N ARG A 140 -11.35 -18.97 32.01
CA ARG A 140 -12.75 -18.98 32.40
C ARG A 140 -13.36 -20.38 32.29
#